data_ab259733f07ae018c4e78b026eeee5a1
#
_entry.id   ab259733f07ae018c4e78b026eeee5a1
#
_cell.length_a   1.000
_cell.length_b   1.000
_cell.length_c   1.000
_cell.angle_alpha   90.00
_cell.angle_beta   90.00
_cell.angle_gamma   90.00
#
_symmetry.space_group_name_H-M   'P 1'
#
loop_
_entity.id
_entity.type
_entity.pdbx_description
1 polymer ?
#
loop_
_entity_poly.entity_id
_entity_poly.type
_entity_poly.pdbx_seq_one_letter_code
_entity_poly.pdbx_strand_id
1 'polypeptide(L)'
;EKPKSLEFAVIKEKTASCINFVQVPDSVIGGREGLFGEGVIIGIADSGIDYTNPAFLNSDNTTRILLLWDQVSNTVFTREQINEALKSENPYEIVNSRDISGHGTHVAGIAAGNYAENKEENQGIATKSELIIVKMKEPSGNSFPKTTELMEAVDFIVKEANRFGRPFVVNLSFGN
;
A
#
# COMPACT_ATOMS: atom_id res chain seq x y z
N GLU A 1 2.26 -24.54 19.71
CA GLU A 1 2.66 -23.17 20.09
C GLU A 1 1.68 -22.19 19.45
N LYS A 2 1.09 -21.30 20.26
CA LYS A 2 0.25 -20.23 19.72
C LYS A 2 1.15 -19.24 18.97
N PRO A 3 0.77 -18.76 17.77
CA PRO A 3 1.50 -17.70 17.10
C PRO A 3 1.56 -16.49 18.03
N LYS A 4 2.75 -15.95 18.24
CA LYS A 4 2.94 -14.70 18.97
C LYS A 4 2.23 -13.59 18.19
N SER A 5 1.44 -12.76 18.87
CA SER A 5 0.72 -11.66 18.22
C SER A 5 1.68 -10.75 17.47
N LEU A 6 1.36 -10.43 16.24
CA LEU A 6 2.14 -9.53 15.36
C LEU A 6 2.08 -8.05 15.78
N GLU A 7 1.32 -7.72 16.83
CA GLU A 7 1.04 -6.35 17.27
C GLU A 7 2.27 -5.51 17.66
N PHE A 8 3.39 -6.15 17.97
CA PHE A 8 4.61 -5.44 18.40
C PHE A 8 5.73 -5.37 17.35
N ALA A 9 5.55 -5.98 16.18
CA ALA A 9 6.61 -6.09 15.19
C ALA A 9 6.99 -4.72 14.61
N VAL A 10 6.01 -3.94 14.13
CA VAL A 10 6.26 -2.67 13.43
C VAL A 10 6.98 -1.65 14.31
N ILE A 11 6.63 -1.52 15.60
CA ILE A 11 7.29 -0.58 16.51
C ILE A 11 8.74 -0.98 16.78
N LYS A 12 8.98 -2.26 17.03
CA LYS A 12 10.34 -2.78 17.24
C LYS A 12 11.21 -2.62 16.00
N GLU A 13 10.62 -2.86 14.83
CA GLU A 13 11.27 -2.73 13.54
C GLU A 13 11.57 -1.27 13.20
N LYS A 14 10.66 -0.33 13.47
CA LYS A 14 10.89 1.12 13.35
C LYS A 14 12.08 1.56 14.21
N THR A 15 12.15 1.07 15.44
CA THR A 15 13.25 1.39 16.35
C THR A 15 14.56 0.78 15.88
N ALA A 16 14.55 -0.50 15.48
CA ALA A 16 15.73 -1.22 15.02
C ALA A 16 16.31 -0.65 13.71
N SER A 17 15.44 -0.13 12.82
CA SER A 17 15.83 0.49 11.56
C SER A 17 16.10 2.00 11.65
N CYS A 18 16.05 2.58 12.85
CA CYS A 18 16.25 4.01 13.09
C CYS A 18 15.22 4.94 12.40
N ILE A 19 14.11 4.41 11.94
CA ILE A 19 13.05 5.20 11.28
C ILE A 19 12.47 6.25 12.23
N ASN A 20 12.42 5.96 13.51
CA ASN A 20 11.94 6.91 14.52
C ASN A 20 12.70 8.23 14.49
N PHE A 21 14.00 8.24 14.16
CA PHE A 21 14.80 9.46 14.11
C PHE A 21 14.39 10.39 12.97
N VAL A 22 13.87 9.86 11.85
CA VAL A 22 13.42 10.68 10.71
C VAL A 22 11.95 11.05 10.81
N GLN A 23 11.20 10.39 11.70
CA GLN A 23 9.77 10.65 11.93
C GLN A 23 9.48 11.58 13.10
N VAL A 24 10.44 11.83 13.98
CA VAL A 24 10.28 12.88 15.03
C VAL A 24 10.50 14.26 14.44
N PRO A 25 9.71 15.26 14.83
CA PRO A 25 10.00 16.65 14.51
C PRO A 25 11.35 17.02 15.12
N ASP A 26 12.32 17.37 14.29
CA ASP A 26 13.65 17.70 14.75
C ASP A 26 13.83 19.22 14.84
N SER A 27 13.84 19.74 16.07
CA SER A 27 14.20 21.09 16.36
C SER A 27 15.68 21.40 16.10
N VAL A 28 16.52 20.37 15.95
CA VAL A 28 17.98 20.48 15.80
C VAL A 28 18.38 20.62 14.33
N ILE A 29 17.64 20.01 13.40
CA ILE A 29 17.91 20.06 11.94
C ILE A 29 16.99 21.08 11.23
N GLY A 30 16.70 22.20 11.86
CA GLY A 30 16.01 23.33 11.20
C GLY A 30 14.49 23.24 11.13
N GLY A 31 13.83 22.63 12.13
CA GLY A 31 12.37 22.69 12.30
C GLY A 31 11.61 21.88 11.24
N ARG A 32 12.15 20.78 10.75
CA ARG A 32 11.46 19.89 9.81
C ARG A 32 10.38 19.09 10.54
N GLU A 33 9.20 19.04 9.96
CA GLU A 33 8.22 18.02 10.32
C GLU A 33 8.79 16.63 10.00
N GLY A 34 8.40 15.60 10.78
CA GLY A 34 8.84 14.23 10.56
C GLY A 34 8.52 13.74 9.13
N LEU A 35 9.36 12.85 8.60
CA LEU A 35 9.22 12.32 7.25
C LEU A 35 8.27 11.10 7.26
N PHE A 36 7.12 11.25 6.63
CA PHE A 36 6.07 10.23 6.55
C PHE A 36 5.74 9.81 5.11
N GLY A 37 6.59 10.09 4.15
CA GLY A 37 6.42 9.73 2.74
C GLY A 37 5.49 10.64 1.96
N GLU A 38 5.24 11.86 2.43
CA GLU A 38 4.44 12.84 1.70
C GLU A 38 5.08 13.18 0.34
N GLY A 39 4.26 13.14 -0.73
CA GLY A 39 4.73 13.36 -2.09
C GLY A 39 5.42 12.16 -2.75
N VAL A 40 5.63 11.05 -2.03
CA VAL A 40 6.23 9.82 -2.56
C VAL A 40 5.14 8.80 -2.90
N ILE A 41 5.34 8.05 -3.97
CA ILE A 41 4.48 6.93 -4.36
C ILE A 41 5.12 5.63 -3.93
N ILE A 42 4.32 4.74 -3.30
CA ILE A 42 4.71 3.35 -3.06
C ILE A 42 3.94 2.47 -4.05
N GLY A 43 4.67 1.82 -4.95
CA GLY A 43 4.14 0.79 -5.83
C GLY A 43 4.21 -0.57 -5.14
N ILE A 44 3.12 -1.32 -5.12
CA ILE A 44 3.05 -2.65 -4.51
C ILE A 44 2.48 -3.63 -5.53
N ALA A 45 3.27 -4.64 -5.87
CA ALA A 45 2.82 -5.77 -6.69
C ALA A 45 2.68 -7.01 -5.78
N ASP A 46 1.44 -7.42 -5.52
CA ASP A 46 1.10 -8.46 -4.56
C ASP A 46 -0.27 -9.11 -4.90
N SER A 47 -0.90 -9.79 -3.95
CA SER A 47 -2.23 -10.42 -4.11
C SER A 47 -3.39 -9.44 -4.29
N GLY A 48 -3.14 -8.14 -4.16
CA GLY A 48 -4.15 -7.07 -4.25
C GLY A 48 -4.16 -6.18 -3.02
N ILE A 49 -5.27 -5.51 -2.81
CA ILE A 49 -5.53 -4.66 -1.64
C ILE A 49 -7.02 -4.64 -1.32
N ASP A 50 -7.36 -4.64 -0.05
CA ASP A 50 -8.68 -4.21 0.41
C ASP A 50 -8.71 -2.67 0.42
N TYR A 51 -9.14 -2.09 -0.70
CA TYR A 51 -9.19 -0.63 -0.88
C TYR A 51 -10.24 0.05 0.00
N THR A 52 -11.16 -0.71 0.59
CA THR A 52 -12.17 -0.19 1.51
C THR A 52 -11.65 -0.03 2.95
N ASN A 53 -10.47 -0.59 3.23
CA ASN A 53 -9.86 -0.52 4.55
C ASN A 53 -9.49 0.93 4.90
N PRO A 54 -9.94 1.45 6.07
CA PRO A 54 -9.66 2.83 6.51
C PRO A 54 -8.17 3.20 6.56
N ALA A 55 -7.28 2.21 6.71
CA ALA A 55 -5.82 2.43 6.71
C ALA A 55 -5.29 3.06 5.40
N PHE A 56 -6.05 2.99 4.32
CA PHE A 56 -5.65 3.52 3.00
C PHE A 56 -6.43 4.76 2.59
N LEU A 57 -7.18 5.35 3.51
CA LEU A 57 -7.96 6.55 3.26
C LEU A 57 -7.27 7.80 3.82
N ASN A 58 -7.61 8.93 3.24
CA ASN A 58 -7.35 10.26 3.79
C ASN A 58 -8.36 10.58 4.90
N SER A 59 -8.12 11.66 5.66
CA SER A 59 -9.04 12.12 6.72
C SER A 59 -10.43 12.54 6.19
N ASP A 60 -10.56 12.82 4.91
CA ASP A 60 -11.82 13.13 4.23
C ASP A 60 -12.52 11.88 3.64
N ASN A 61 -12.05 10.69 3.98
CA ASN A 61 -12.49 9.39 3.47
C ASN A 61 -12.26 9.17 1.97
N THR A 62 -11.43 9.97 1.32
CA THR A 62 -10.97 9.68 -0.04
C THR A 62 -9.79 8.69 -0.01
N THR A 63 -9.63 7.91 -1.10
CA THR A 63 -8.54 6.94 -1.17
C THR A 63 -7.17 7.59 -1.39
N ARG A 64 -6.12 7.01 -0.79
CA ARG A 64 -4.72 7.30 -1.10
C ARG A 64 -4.18 6.48 -2.28
N ILE A 65 -4.98 5.56 -2.82
CA ILE A 65 -4.62 4.75 -3.98
C ILE A 65 -4.82 5.60 -5.24
N LEU A 66 -3.74 5.79 -6.01
CA LEU A 66 -3.75 6.49 -7.29
C LEU A 66 -4.34 5.62 -8.39
N LEU A 67 -3.85 4.38 -8.45
CA LEU A 67 -4.23 3.38 -9.44
C LEU A 67 -4.22 1.99 -8.79
N LEU A 68 -5.16 1.15 -9.19
CA LEU A 68 -5.23 -0.26 -8.88
C LEU A 68 -5.35 -1.05 -10.19
N TRP A 69 -4.29 -1.73 -10.59
CA TRP A 69 -4.34 -2.65 -11.73
C TRP A 69 -4.58 -4.08 -11.26
N ASP A 70 -5.71 -4.63 -11.65
CA ASP A 70 -6.01 -6.05 -11.44
C ASP A 70 -5.61 -6.84 -12.68
N GLN A 71 -4.51 -7.59 -12.60
CA GLN A 71 -4.03 -8.41 -13.72
C GLN A 71 -4.94 -9.60 -14.02
N VAL A 72 -5.79 -10.03 -13.07
CA VAL A 72 -6.71 -11.16 -13.29
C VAL A 72 -7.80 -10.75 -14.28
N SER A 73 -8.43 -9.60 -14.06
CA SER A 73 -9.44 -9.01 -14.96
C SER A 73 -8.82 -8.15 -16.08
N ASN A 74 -7.51 -7.88 -15.99
CA ASN A 74 -6.78 -6.93 -16.83
C ASN A 74 -7.43 -5.53 -16.85
N THR A 75 -7.88 -5.07 -15.70
CA THR A 75 -8.57 -3.79 -15.53
C THR A 75 -7.76 -2.86 -14.64
N VAL A 76 -7.63 -1.59 -15.05
CA VAL A 76 -7.03 -0.53 -14.23
C VAL A 76 -8.14 0.35 -13.68
N PHE A 77 -8.20 0.46 -12.36
CA PHE A 77 -9.11 1.35 -11.66
C PHE A 77 -8.37 2.61 -11.23
N THR A 78 -8.99 3.76 -11.50
CA THR A 78 -8.44 5.07 -11.11
C THR A 78 -8.89 5.46 -9.71
N ARG A 79 -8.23 6.47 -9.15
CA ARG A 79 -8.61 7.09 -7.86
C ARG A 79 -10.09 7.52 -7.84
N GLU A 80 -10.57 8.10 -8.94
CA GLU A 80 -11.94 8.58 -9.05
C GLU A 80 -12.93 7.44 -8.94
N GLN A 81 -12.68 6.34 -9.64
CA GLN A 81 -13.51 5.13 -9.58
C GLN A 81 -13.50 4.48 -8.20
N ILE A 82 -12.33 4.45 -7.55
CA ILE A 82 -12.23 3.94 -6.17
C ILE A 82 -13.01 4.85 -5.22
N ASN A 83 -12.90 6.18 -5.36
CA ASN A 83 -13.66 7.12 -4.53
C ASN A 83 -15.17 7.05 -4.79
N GLU A 84 -15.59 6.73 -6.01
CA GLU A 84 -17.00 6.46 -6.33
C GLU A 84 -17.47 5.18 -5.64
N ALA A 85 -16.67 4.12 -5.73
CA ALA A 85 -16.95 2.85 -5.06
C ALA A 85 -17.09 3.01 -3.54
N LEU A 86 -16.22 3.78 -2.91
CA LEU A 86 -16.25 4.04 -1.45
C LEU A 86 -17.52 4.75 -0.97
N LYS A 87 -18.25 5.43 -1.86
CA LYS A 87 -19.52 6.08 -1.55
C LYS A 87 -20.72 5.17 -1.74
N SER A 88 -20.53 4.02 -2.40
CA SER A 88 -21.57 3.04 -2.69
C SER A 88 -21.82 2.12 -1.52
N GLU A 89 -23.06 1.64 -1.36
CA GLU A 89 -23.39 0.56 -0.44
C GLU A 89 -22.70 -0.76 -0.82
N ASN A 90 -22.41 -0.95 -2.11
CA ASN A 90 -21.76 -2.13 -2.66
C ASN A 90 -20.51 -1.74 -3.46
N PRO A 91 -19.40 -1.36 -2.79
CA PRO A 91 -18.21 -0.83 -3.47
C PRO A 91 -17.62 -1.78 -4.51
N TYR A 92 -17.70 -3.08 -4.29
CA TYR A 92 -17.16 -4.10 -5.18
C TYR A 92 -17.99 -4.35 -6.46
N GLU A 93 -19.16 -3.72 -6.60
CA GLU A 93 -19.88 -3.68 -7.89
C GLU A 93 -19.26 -2.66 -8.85
N ILE A 94 -18.58 -1.64 -8.32
CA ILE A 94 -17.91 -0.59 -9.10
C ILE A 94 -16.44 -0.96 -9.32
N VAL A 95 -15.72 -1.29 -8.25
CA VAL A 95 -14.33 -1.74 -8.29
C VAL A 95 -14.27 -3.19 -7.80
N ASN A 96 -14.38 -4.12 -8.74
CA ASN A 96 -14.52 -5.55 -8.47
C ASN A 96 -13.18 -6.27 -8.18
N SER A 97 -12.17 -5.57 -7.74
CA SER A 97 -10.88 -6.14 -7.33
C SER A 97 -10.86 -6.38 -5.83
N ARG A 98 -10.53 -7.60 -5.41
CA ARG A 98 -10.49 -8.00 -4.00
C ARG A 98 -9.17 -8.68 -3.69
N ASP A 99 -8.60 -8.40 -2.54
CA ASP A 99 -7.49 -9.17 -1.97
C ASP A 99 -8.07 -10.34 -1.16
N ILE A 100 -8.13 -11.53 -1.77
CA ILE A 100 -8.71 -12.72 -1.14
C ILE A 100 -7.77 -13.31 -0.10
N SER A 101 -6.46 -13.24 -0.34
CA SER A 101 -5.45 -13.78 0.58
C SER A 101 -5.20 -12.86 1.79
N GLY A 102 -5.41 -11.57 1.62
CA GLY A 102 -5.10 -10.53 2.60
C GLY A 102 -3.60 -10.20 2.70
N HIS A 103 -2.74 -10.89 1.96
CA HIS A 103 -1.30 -10.68 2.04
C HIS A 103 -0.90 -9.29 1.53
N GLY A 104 -1.36 -8.89 0.35
CA GLY A 104 -1.07 -7.57 -0.21
C GLY A 104 -1.62 -6.43 0.63
N THR A 105 -2.81 -6.61 1.22
CA THR A 105 -3.39 -5.66 2.17
C THR A 105 -2.50 -5.50 3.41
N HIS A 106 -1.99 -6.61 3.95
CA HIS A 106 -1.09 -6.60 5.10
C HIS A 106 0.24 -5.91 4.77
N VAL A 107 0.85 -6.25 3.64
CA VAL A 107 2.08 -5.61 3.14
C VAL A 107 1.89 -4.10 2.96
N ALA A 108 0.79 -3.69 2.32
CA ALA A 108 0.44 -2.28 2.16
C ALA A 108 0.23 -1.57 3.50
N GLY A 109 -0.39 -2.25 4.46
CA GLY A 109 -0.59 -1.75 5.82
C GLY A 109 0.72 -1.46 6.54
N ILE A 110 1.69 -2.38 6.47
CA ILE A 110 3.04 -2.18 7.04
C ILE A 110 3.76 -1.03 6.34
N ALA A 111 3.70 -0.97 5.01
CA ALA A 111 4.40 0.05 4.25
C ALA A 111 3.81 1.46 4.46
N ALA A 112 2.48 1.59 4.45
CA ALA A 112 1.81 2.88 4.31
C ALA A 112 0.49 3.02 5.08
N GLY A 113 0.09 2.05 5.89
CA GLY A 113 -1.18 2.11 6.62
C GLY A 113 -1.25 3.32 7.54
N ASN A 114 -2.35 4.07 7.46
CA ASN A 114 -2.62 5.22 8.33
C ASN A 114 -3.95 4.99 9.04
N TYR A 115 -3.88 4.46 10.25
CA TYR A 115 -5.06 4.33 11.09
C TYR A 115 -5.33 5.67 11.79
N ALA A 116 -6.32 6.40 11.31
CA ALA A 116 -6.71 7.71 11.85
C ALA A 116 -7.18 7.67 13.32
N GLU A 117 -7.56 6.52 13.83
CA GLU A 117 -8.02 6.33 15.20
C GLU A 117 -6.87 5.94 16.14
N ASN A 118 -6.07 6.94 16.55
CA ASN A 118 -5.30 7.01 17.81
C ASN A 118 -4.47 5.79 18.26
N LYS A 119 -4.03 4.92 17.38
CA LYS A 119 -3.08 3.88 17.72
C LYS A 119 -1.84 4.01 16.84
N GLU A 120 -0.94 4.91 17.22
CA GLU A 120 0.42 5.00 16.65
C GLU A 120 1.09 3.61 16.54
N GLU A 121 0.68 2.70 17.41
CA GLU A 121 1.14 1.32 17.48
C GLU A 121 0.85 0.50 16.22
N ASN A 122 -0.20 0.83 15.47
CA ASN A 122 -0.62 0.09 14.27
C ASN A 122 -0.34 0.83 12.96
N GLN A 123 0.32 1.97 13.01
CA GLN A 123 0.65 2.73 11.81
C GLN A 123 1.81 2.11 11.04
N GLY A 124 1.68 2.10 9.72
CA GLY A 124 2.75 1.76 8.80
C GLY A 124 3.91 2.77 8.86
N ILE A 125 4.85 2.61 7.95
CA ILE A 125 6.06 3.44 7.91
C ILE A 125 5.78 4.78 7.22
N ALA A 126 5.27 4.77 5.99
CA ALA A 126 5.08 5.96 5.16
C ALA A 126 3.60 6.35 5.08
N THR A 127 3.04 6.77 6.22
CA THR A 127 1.60 6.98 6.41
C THR A 127 0.99 8.10 5.55
N LYS A 128 1.81 8.98 4.97
CA LYS A 128 1.38 10.06 4.07
C LYS A 128 1.69 9.79 2.58
N SER A 129 2.27 8.64 2.25
CA SER A 129 2.51 8.25 0.86
C SER A 129 1.21 7.92 0.14
N GLU A 130 1.24 8.00 -1.18
CA GLU A 130 0.17 7.50 -2.05
C GLU A 130 0.59 6.17 -2.69
N LEU A 131 -0.38 5.42 -3.17
CA LEU A 131 -0.18 4.04 -3.56
C LEU A 131 -0.50 3.81 -5.04
N ILE A 132 0.32 2.98 -5.71
CA ILE A 132 -0.03 2.31 -6.96
C ILE A 132 0.00 0.82 -6.67
N ILE A 133 -1.13 0.16 -6.85
CA ILE A 133 -1.30 -1.25 -6.53
C ILE A 133 -1.42 -2.06 -7.80
N VAL A 134 -0.69 -3.17 -7.87
CA VAL A 134 -0.90 -4.20 -8.88
C VAL A 134 -1.29 -5.49 -8.18
N LYS A 135 -2.53 -5.90 -8.41
CA LYS A 135 -2.99 -7.22 -8.04
C LYS A 135 -2.50 -8.21 -9.08
N MET A 136 -1.57 -9.04 -8.68
CA MET A 136 -0.99 -10.04 -9.56
C MET A 136 -1.92 -11.22 -9.78
N LYS A 137 -1.78 -11.90 -10.92
CA LYS A 137 -2.45 -13.18 -11.14
C LYS A 137 -1.92 -14.20 -10.14
N GLU A 138 -2.84 -14.87 -9.47
CA GLU A 138 -2.46 -16.04 -8.69
C GLU A 138 -1.98 -17.16 -9.64
N PRO A 139 -0.85 -17.79 -9.33
CA PRO A 139 -0.40 -18.91 -10.11
C PRO A 139 -1.40 -20.06 -10.04
N SER A 140 -1.72 -20.66 -11.15
CA SER A 140 -2.50 -21.89 -11.18
C SER A 140 -1.65 -23.06 -10.64
N GLY A 141 -1.98 -23.56 -9.45
CA GLY A 141 -1.25 -24.64 -8.78
C GLY A 141 -0.06 -24.13 -7.94
N ASN A 142 0.91 -25.01 -7.65
CA ASN A 142 2.11 -24.71 -6.86
C ASN A 142 3.21 -23.93 -7.61
N SER A 143 2.86 -23.12 -8.60
CA SER A 143 3.82 -22.34 -9.38
C SER A 143 3.87 -20.89 -8.91
N PHE A 144 5.04 -20.27 -9.01
CA PHE A 144 5.21 -18.82 -8.80
C PHE A 144 4.48 -18.01 -9.87
N PRO A 145 4.13 -16.72 -9.62
CA PRO A 145 3.74 -15.80 -10.66
C PRO A 145 4.77 -15.86 -11.80
N LYS A 146 4.31 -15.84 -13.04
CA LYS A 146 5.24 -15.85 -14.17
C LYS A 146 6.10 -14.60 -14.10
N THR A 147 7.39 -14.76 -14.40
CA THR A 147 8.35 -13.64 -14.44
C THR A 147 7.86 -12.49 -15.32
N THR A 148 7.14 -12.79 -16.39
CA THR A 148 6.54 -11.80 -17.30
C THR A 148 5.48 -10.94 -16.59
N GLU A 149 4.61 -11.54 -15.80
CA GLU A 149 3.56 -10.84 -15.04
C GLU A 149 4.17 -9.89 -13.99
N LEU A 150 5.24 -10.33 -13.35
CA LEU A 150 6.02 -9.50 -12.44
C LEU A 150 6.70 -8.33 -13.15
N MET A 151 7.34 -8.58 -14.30
CA MET A 151 7.96 -7.52 -15.09
C MET A 151 6.94 -6.49 -15.57
N GLU A 152 5.77 -6.94 -16.03
CA GLU A 152 4.67 -6.06 -16.42
C GLU A 152 4.16 -5.21 -15.25
N ALA A 153 4.06 -5.80 -14.04
CA ALA A 153 3.66 -5.08 -12.85
C ALA A 153 4.65 -3.97 -12.49
N VAL A 154 5.94 -4.27 -12.51
CA VAL A 154 6.99 -3.27 -12.25
C VAL A 154 7.00 -2.18 -13.32
N ASP A 155 6.92 -2.56 -14.59
CA ASP A 155 6.88 -1.61 -15.72
C ASP A 155 5.67 -0.66 -15.61
N PHE A 156 4.49 -1.20 -15.25
CA PHE A 156 3.30 -0.40 -15.01
C PHE A 156 3.52 0.62 -13.89
N ILE A 157 4.01 0.17 -12.72
CA ILE A 157 4.25 1.06 -11.57
C ILE A 157 5.24 2.17 -11.97
N VAL A 158 6.35 1.83 -12.61
CA VAL A 158 7.38 2.79 -13.02
C VAL A 158 6.83 3.80 -14.01
N LYS A 159 6.09 3.35 -15.03
CA LYS A 159 5.49 4.24 -16.04
C LYS A 159 4.48 5.20 -15.42
N GLU A 160 3.59 4.68 -14.59
CA GLU A 160 2.56 5.51 -13.99
C GLU A 160 3.13 6.48 -12.95
N ALA A 161 4.07 6.05 -12.11
CA ALA A 161 4.74 6.94 -11.17
C ALA A 161 5.49 8.09 -11.88
N ASN A 162 6.16 7.78 -13.01
CA ASN A 162 6.79 8.80 -13.85
C ASN A 162 5.77 9.76 -14.48
N ARG A 163 4.59 9.29 -14.87
CA ARG A 163 3.51 10.17 -15.37
C ARG A 163 3.01 11.14 -14.31
N PHE A 164 2.98 10.71 -13.05
CA PHE A 164 2.68 11.60 -11.92
C PHE A 164 3.83 12.56 -11.58
N GLY A 165 5.03 12.36 -12.14
CA GLY A 165 6.20 13.23 -11.94
C GLY A 165 6.69 13.22 -10.49
N ARG A 166 6.56 12.09 -9.77
CA ARG A 166 6.87 11.99 -8.36
C ARG A 166 7.89 10.89 -8.07
N PRO A 167 8.71 11.05 -7.02
CA PRO A 167 9.58 9.98 -6.56
C PRO A 167 8.76 8.78 -6.12
N PHE A 168 9.30 7.59 -6.34
CA PHE A 168 8.60 6.34 -6.00
C PHE A 168 9.55 5.25 -5.54
N VAL A 169 8.99 4.28 -4.84
CA VAL A 169 9.62 3.01 -4.49
C VAL A 169 8.70 1.87 -4.90
N VAL A 170 9.27 0.71 -5.21
CA VAL A 170 8.50 -0.49 -5.56
C VAL A 170 8.76 -1.56 -4.52
N ASN A 171 7.68 -2.11 -3.97
CA ASN A 171 7.72 -3.28 -3.09
C ASN A 171 7.25 -4.53 -3.84
N LEU A 172 8.07 -5.57 -3.76
CA LEU A 172 7.82 -6.91 -4.30
C LEU A 172 7.97 -7.90 -3.15
N SER A 173 6.86 -8.27 -2.53
CA SER A 173 6.84 -9.17 -1.37
C SER A 173 6.51 -10.60 -1.80
N PHE A 174 7.45 -11.23 -2.51
CA PHE A 174 7.37 -12.64 -2.85
C PHE A 174 8.28 -13.43 -1.91
N GLY A 175 7.69 -14.36 -1.17
CA GLY A 175 8.41 -15.27 -0.31
C GLY A 175 8.00 -16.72 -0.55
N ASN A 176 8.91 -17.66 -0.28
CA ASN A 176 8.66 -19.09 -0.16
C ASN A 176 8.22 -19.42 1.26
#